data_800fc9a779991666fe7b3b0a0c6f0df2
#
_entry.id   800fc9a779991666fe7b3b0a0c6f0df2
#
_cell.length_a   1.000
_cell.length_b   1.000
_cell.length_c   1.000
_cell.angle_alpha   90.00
_cell.angle_beta   90.00
_cell.angle_gamma   90.00
#
_symmetry.space_group_name_H-M   'P 1'
#
loop_
_entity.id
_entity.type
_entity.pdbx_description
1 polymer ?
#
loop_
_entity_poly.entity_id
_entity_poly.type
_entity_poly.pdbx_seq_one_letter_code
_entity_poly.pdbx_strand_id
1 'polypeptide(L)'
;MNILRLEDLVAQGKVANQRVFIRADLNVPQDDAGNITEDTRIRASVPAIEMALKAGAAVMVTSHLGRPTEGEFKPEDSLAPVANRLGELLGRDVKLVSNWVDGVSIQPGEVVLLENCRLNKGEKKNSEELARKLAALCDIFVHDAFGTAHRAEGTTYGIAQFAKTACAGPLLAAEIDAISKALEAPKRPLVAIVAGSKVSTKLTILQSLAKNVDGLIVGGGIANTFMLAAGLKIGKSLAEPDLVGEAKAVIEAMKARGAAVPIPEDVVVAKTFSADAVATVKAAHEVADDDLILDIGPKTAARLADQLKAAGTIVWNGPVGVFEFDAFAKGTEVIARAIAESSAFSIAGGGDTLAAIAKYGIEKDVGYISTGGGAFLEVLEGKTLPAFEILSKRAAG
;
A
#
# COMPACT_ATOMS: atom_id res chain seq x y z
N MET A 1 7.71 -13.53 10.13
CA MET A 1 8.49 -12.36 10.63
C MET A 1 8.19 -12.17 12.11
N ASN A 2 9.21 -12.17 12.96
CA ASN A 2 9.04 -12.01 14.41
C ASN A 2 9.15 -10.53 14.78
N ILE A 3 8.04 -9.93 15.16
CA ILE A 3 7.92 -8.53 15.57
C ILE A 3 7.01 -8.48 16.79
N LEU A 4 7.40 -7.72 17.83
CA LEU A 4 6.53 -7.50 18.98
C LEU A 4 5.27 -6.74 18.55
N ARG A 5 4.13 -7.07 19.16
CA ARG A 5 2.85 -6.44 18.85
C ARG A 5 2.28 -5.77 20.09
N LEU A 6 1.69 -4.60 19.92
CA LEU A 6 1.06 -3.86 21.00
C LEU A 6 -0.01 -4.71 21.72
N GLU A 7 -0.83 -5.44 20.97
CA GLU A 7 -1.87 -6.29 21.55
C GLU A 7 -1.32 -7.36 22.49
N ASP A 8 -0.16 -7.93 22.19
CA ASP A 8 0.49 -8.92 23.04
C ASP A 8 1.05 -8.30 24.31
N LEU A 9 1.64 -7.09 24.19
CA LEU A 9 2.13 -6.34 25.34
C LEU A 9 1.00 -5.95 26.28
N VAL A 10 -0.15 -5.57 25.73
CA VAL A 10 -1.37 -5.28 26.52
C VAL A 10 -1.83 -6.54 27.25
N ALA A 11 -1.93 -7.68 26.56
CA ALA A 11 -2.33 -8.95 27.15
C ALA A 11 -1.39 -9.40 28.27
N GLN A 12 -0.11 -9.04 28.17
CA GLN A 12 0.91 -9.38 29.20
C GLN A 12 0.97 -8.37 30.35
N GLY A 13 0.12 -7.36 30.35
CA GLY A 13 0.10 -6.31 31.38
C GLY A 13 1.29 -5.35 31.34
N LYS A 14 1.98 -5.25 30.23
CA LYS A 14 3.23 -4.45 30.10
C LYS A 14 3.01 -3.00 29.68
N VAL A 15 1.77 -2.58 29.47
CA VAL A 15 1.43 -1.26 28.91
C VAL A 15 0.91 -0.28 29.98
N ALA A 16 0.30 -0.78 31.03
CA ALA A 16 -0.27 0.05 32.10
C ALA A 16 0.80 0.96 32.70
N ASN A 17 0.43 2.24 32.85
CA ASN A 17 1.29 3.30 33.42
C ASN A 17 2.56 3.60 32.58
N GLN A 18 2.64 3.10 31.37
CA GLN A 18 3.76 3.38 30.47
C GLN A 18 3.45 4.59 29.58
N ARG A 19 4.52 5.29 29.17
CA ARG A 19 4.44 6.34 28.15
C ARG A 19 4.54 5.66 26.80
N VAL A 20 3.47 5.70 26.02
CA VAL A 20 3.37 5.07 24.71
C VAL A 20 3.40 6.12 23.62
N PHE A 21 4.36 6.01 22.71
CA PHE A 21 4.49 6.88 21.55
C PHE A 21 4.02 6.12 20.31
N ILE A 22 2.92 6.57 19.71
CA ILE A 22 2.34 5.93 18.52
C ILE A 22 2.67 6.78 17.29
N ARG A 23 3.41 6.20 16.35
CA ARG A 23 3.60 6.79 15.02
C ARG A 23 2.46 6.31 14.13
N ALA A 24 1.49 7.18 13.94
CA ALA A 24 0.33 6.94 13.09
C ALA A 24 0.52 7.54 11.69
N ASP A 25 -0.35 7.21 10.76
CA ASP A 25 -0.49 7.90 9.48
C ASP A 25 -1.78 8.73 9.50
N LEU A 26 -1.63 10.01 9.75
CA LEU A 26 -2.72 10.98 9.82
C LEU A 26 -2.59 12.03 8.69
N ASN A 27 -1.85 11.69 7.64
CA ASN A 27 -1.66 12.53 6.47
C ASN A 27 -2.90 12.50 5.59
N VAL A 28 -3.93 13.21 6.02
CA VAL A 28 -5.23 13.25 5.36
C VAL A 28 -5.32 14.40 4.36
N PRO A 29 -6.13 14.26 3.29
CA PRO A 29 -6.35 15.36 2.36
C PRO A 29 -7.19 16.46 2.99
N GLN A 30 -6.88 17.69 2.62
CA GLN A 30 -7.55 18.90 3.08
C GLN A 30 -7.93 19.76 1.87
N ASP A 31 -9.01 20.55 2.02
CA ASP A 31 -9.35 21.57 1.03
C ASP A 31 -8.49 22.84 1.24
N ASP A 32 -8.68 23.84 0.39
CA ASP A 32 -7.91 25.09 0.46
C ASP A 32 -8.15 25.88 1.76
N ALA A 33 -9.27 25.63 2.44
CA ALA A 33 -9.59 26.24 3.74
C ALA A 33 -9.02 25.44 4.93
N GLY A 34 -8.35 24.31 4.67
CA GLY A 34 -7.77 23.46 5.72
C GLY A 34 -8.74 22.45 6.32
N ASN A 35 -9.93 22.27 5.73
CA ASN A 35 -10.89 21.29 6.20
C ASN A 35 -10.51 19.90 5.70
N ILE A 36 -10.63 18.90 6.56
CA ILE A 36 -10.39 17.50 6.21
C ILE A 36 -11.49 17.06 5.25
N THR A 37 -11.11 16.59 4.06
CA THR A 37 -12.06 16.12 3.03
C THR A 37 -12.32 14.63 3.11
N GLU A 38 -11.43 13.86 3.76
CA GLU A 38 -11.53 12.43 3.89
C GLU A 38 -10.76 11.99 5.15
N ASP A 39 -11.37 11.23 6.05
CA ASP A 39 -10.83 10.94 7.38
C ASP A 39 -10.50 9.45 7.61
N THR A 40 -10.44 8.63 6.57
CA THR A 40 -10.22 7.19 6.69
C THR A 40 -8.95 6.85 7.50
N ARG A 41 -7.86 7.58 7.27
CA ARG A 41 -6.60 7.35 7.98
C ARG A 41 -6.70 7.67 9.47
N ILE A 42 -7.46 8.70 9.81
CA ILE A 42 -7.69 9.05 11.23
C ILE A 42 -8.50 7.94 11.90
N ARG A 43 -9.57 7.48 11.25
CA ARG A 43 -10.40 6.37 11.76
C ARG A 43 -9.58 5.09 11.93
N ALA A 44 -8.71 4.79 10.98
CA ALA A 44 -7.87 3.60 11.04
C ALA A 44 -6.83 3.65 12.18
N SER A 45 -6.50 4.84 12.67
CA SER A 45 -5.56 5.03 13.78
C SER A 45 -6.20 4.91 15.16
N VAL A 46 -7.53 5.00 15.25
CA VAL A 46 -8.27 4.96 16.52
C VAL A 46 -8.05 3.65 17.29
N PRO A 47 -8.06 2.45 16.68
CA PRO A 47 -7.90 1.20 17.43
C PRO A 47 -6.60 1.13 18.24
N ALA A 48 -5.46 1.56 17.69
CA ALA A 48 -4.19 1.55 18.41
C ALA A 48 -4.24 2.48 19.64
N ILE A 49 -4.80 3.68 19.45
CA ILE A 49 -4.92 4.69 20.51
C ILE A 49 -5.82 4.17 21.63
N GLU A 50 -7.00 3.65 21.29
CA GLU A 50 -7.92 3.09 22.27
C GLU A 50 -7.35 1.90 23.00
N MET A 51 -6.64 1.03 22.30
CA MET A 51 -5.98 -0.14 22.90
C MET A 51 -5.01 0.28 24.02
N ALA A 52 -4.16 1.28 23.73
CA ALA A 52 -3.20 1.79 24.69
C ALA A 52 -3.89 2.53 25.86
N LEU A 53 -4.90 3.36 25.57
CA LEU A 53 -5.65 4.07 26.60
C LEU A 53 -6.39 3.13 27.55
N LYS A 54 -7.05 2.12 27.00
CA LYS A 54 -7.76 1.11 27.82
C LYS A 54 -6.82 0.30 28.69
N ALA A 55 -5.58 0.14 28.26
CA ALA A 55 -4.55 -0.54 29.06
C ALA A 55 -3.96 0.35 30.16
N GLY A 56 -4.33 1.64 30.23
CA GLY A 56 -3.87 2.56 31.28
C GLY A 56 -2.58 3.29 30.94
N ALA A 57 -2.25 3.43 29.65
CA ALA A 57 -1.05 4.16 29.22
C ALA A 57 -1.24 5.67 29.14
N ALA A 58 -0.13 6.40 29.19
CA ALA A 58 -0.06 7.78 28.76
C ALA A 58 0.26 7.78 27.26
N VAL A 59 -0.63 8.29 26.41
CA VAL A 59 -0.56 8.09 24.96
C VAL A 59 -0.20 9.38 24.24
N MET A 60 0.93 9.33 23.50
CA MET A 60 1.39 10.38 22.61
C MET A 60 1.27 9.88 21.19
N VAL A 61 0.61 10.63 20.32
CA VAL A 61 0.43 10.25 18.91
C VAL A 61 1.07 11.33 18.04
N THR A 62 1.77 10.94 16.99
CA THR A 62 2.24 11.89 15.98
C THR A 62 2.13 11.30 14.57
N SER A 63 2.22 12.18 13.59
CA SER A 63 2.23 11.88 12.18
C SER A 63 2.91 13.01 11.42
N HIS A 64 3.28 12.72 10.19
CA HIS A 64 3.54 13.77 9.23
C HIS A 64 2.22 14.26 8.60
N LEU A 65 2.23 15.47 8.09
CA LEU A 65 1.17 16.06 7.28
C LEU A 65 1.84 16.88 6.17
N GLY A 66 1.54 16.54 4.91
CA GLY A 66 2.13 17.22 3.76
C GLY A 66 3.64 17.10 3.67
N ARG A 67 4.25 18.14 3.11
CA ARG A 67 5.71 18.22 2.90
C ARG A 67 6.25 19.56 3.40
N PRO A 68 6.22 19.81 4.71
CA PRO A 68 6.72 21.06 5.27
C PRO A 68 8.22 21.16 5.14
N THR A 69 8.75 22.37 5.23
CA THR A 69 10.18 22.61 5.39
C THR A 69 10.52 22.40 6.87
N GLU A 70 11.52 21.57 7.16
CA GLU A 70 11.95 21.31 8.54
C GLU A 70 12.36 22.60 9.24
N GLY A 71 11.84 22.81 10.45
CA GLY A 71 12.13 23.99 11.26
C GLY A 71 11.32 25.22 10.92
N GLU A 72 10.43 25.18 9.92
CA GLU A 72 9.60 26.29 9.49
C GLU A 72 8.13 25.95 9.67
N PHE A 73 7.50 26.48 10.73
CA PHE A 73 6.08 26.26 10.94
C PHE A 73 5.24 27.17 10.04
N LYS A 74 4.26 26.54 9.35
CA LYS A 74 3.19 27.24 8.63
C LYS A 74 1.85 26.68 9.11
N PRO A 75 0.80 27.51 9.22
CA PRO A 75 -0.51 27.04 9.72
C PRO A 75 -1.08 25.87 8.92
N GLU A 76 -0.85 25.80 7.59
CA GLU A 76 -1.31 24.72 6.74
C GLU A 76 -0.63 23.37 7.03
N ASP A 77 0.50 23.40 7.72
CA ASP A 77 1.25 22.19 8.09
C ASP A 77 0.83 21.64 9.47
N SER A 78 -0.08 22.31 10.15
CA SER A 78 -0.51 21.92 11.49
C SER A 78 -1.47 20.74 11.50
N LEU A 79 -1.29 19.86 12.49
CA LEU A 79 -2.23 18.77 12.79
C LEU A 79 -3.45 19.24 13.61
N ALA A 80 -3.67 20.54 13.80
CA ALA A 80 -4.80 21.03 14.59
C ALA A 80 -6.16 20.50 14.11
N PRO A 81 -6.48 20.48 12.80
CA PRO A 81 -7.73 19.89 12.33
C PRO A 81 -7.83 18.39 12.62
N VAL A 82 -6.70 17.68 12.59
CA VAL A 82 -6.64 16.26 12.92
C VAL A 82 -6.89 16.03 14.42
N ALA A 83 -6.36 16.89 15.29
CA ALA A 83 -6.60 16.82 16.73
C ALA A 83 -8.09 16.94 17.04
N ASN A 84 -8.77 17.87 16.40
CA ASN A 84 -10.21 18.06 16.57
C ASN A 84 -11.00 16.83 16.12
N ARG A 85 -10.69 16.31 14.94
CA ARG A 85 -11.38 15.13 14.42
C ARG A 85 -11.11 13.89 15.26
N LEU A 86 -9.87 13.71 15.68
CA LEU A 86 -9.49 12.59 16.55
C LEU A 86 -10.24 12.66 17.89
N GLY A 87 -10.37 13.86 18.47
CA GLY A 87 -11.15 14.09 19.68
C GLY A 87 -12.62 13.69 19.52
N GLU A 88 -13.24 14.05 18.40
CA GLU A 88 -14.61 13.63 18.10
C GLU A 88 -14.73 12.10 18.05
N LEU A 89 -13.80 11.43 17.38
CA LEU A 89 -13.83 9.97 17.22
C LEU A 89 -13.57 9.25 18.54
N LEU A 90 -12.71 9.78 19.39
CA LEU A 90 -12.39 9.20 20.71
C LEU A 90 -13.41 9.60 21.79
N GLY A 91 -14.27 10.59 21.52
CA GLY A 91 -15.23 11.10 22.51
C GLY A 91 -14.58 11.84 23.68
N ARG A 92 -13.45 12.51 23.43
CA ARG A 92 -12.69 13.24 24.45
C ARG A 92 -11.81 14.29 23.79
N ASP A 93 -11.38 15.28 24.58
CA ASP A 93 -10.44 16.28 24.08
C ASP A 93 -9.06 15.67 23.82
N VAL A 94 -8.49 15.99 22.66
CA VAL A 94 -7.12 15.65 22.29
C VAL A 94 -6.35 16.95 22.15
N LYS A 95 -5.45 17.20 23.10
CA LYS A 95 -4.62 18.40 23.08
C LYS A 95 -3.52 18.26 22.03
N LEU A 96 -3.34 19.30 21.21
CA LEU A 96 -2.20 19.42 20.30
C LEU A 96 -1.02 20.03 21.06
N VAL A 97 0.13 19.36 21.00
CA VAL A 97 1.35 19.80 21.68
C VAL A 97 2.40 20.20 20.64
N SER A 98 2.83 21.47 20.70
CA SER A 98 3.94 21.98 19.87
C SER A 98 5.27 21.87 20.62
N ASN A 99 6.38 21.95 19.88
CA ASN A 99 7.74 21.94 20.45
C ASN A 99 7.98 20.81 21.48
N TRP A 100 7.58 19.62 21.11
CA TRP A 100 7.49 18.47 22.01
C TRP A 100 8.75 17.61 22.09
N VAL A 101 9.75 17.83 21.22
CA VAL A 101 10.93 16.95 21.11
C VAL A 101 11.74 16.87 22.40
N ASP A 102 11.80 17.96 23.16
CA ASP A 102 12.59 18.04 24.39
C ASP A 102 11.81 17.62 25.65
N GLY A 103 10.56 17.28 25.51
CA GLY A 103 9.76 16.80 26.64
C GLY A 103 8.26 16.96 26.42
N VAL A 104 7.50 16.03 26.98
CA VAL A 104 6.03 16.03 26.98
C VAL A 104 5.56 15.70 28.37
N SER A 105 4.70 16.58 28.93
CA SER A 105 4.05 16.32 30.21
C SER A 105 2.72 15.61 29.97
N ILE A 106 2.64 14.36 30.39
CA ILE A 106 1.46 13.53 30.18
C ILE A 106 1.32 12.50 31.32
N GLN A 107 0.10 12.19 31.70
CA GLN A 107 -0.23 11.22 32.74
C GLN A 107 -0.95 10.00 32.16
N PRO A 108 -0.85 8.82 32.82
CA PRO A 108 -1.63 7.65 32.42
C PRO A 108 -3.12 7.97 32.25
N GLY A 109 -3.71 7.49 31.18
CA GLY A 109 -5.11 7.76 30.83
C GLY A 109 -5.33 8.99 29.96
N GLU A 110 -4.30 9.80 29.75
CA GLU A 110 -4.35 10.96 28.88
C GLU A 110 -3.86 10.60 27.47
N VAL A 111 -4.36 11.33 26.47
CA VAL A 111 -3.89 11.26 25.07
C VAL A 111 -3.61 12.67 24.55
N VAL A 112 -2.46 12.83 23.90
CA VAL A 112 -2.10 14.09 23.23
C VAL A 112 -1.68 13.80 21.78
N LEU A 113 -1.91 14.78 20.90
CA LEU A 113 -1.37 14.75 19.55
C LEU A 113 -0.16 15.67 19.48
N LEU A 114 0.98 15.12 19.13
CA LEU A 114 2.21 15.87 18.95
C LEU A 114 2.24 16.47 17.54
N GLU A 115 2.53 17.76 17.43
CA GLU A 115 2.52 18.49 16.18
C GLU A 115 3.40 17.83 15.12
N ASN A 116 3.03 18.00 13.86
CA ASN A 116 3.64 17.43 12.65
C ASN A 116 5.13 17.11 12.83
N CYS A 117 5.45 15.81 12.81
CA CYS A 117 6.80 15.33 13.08
C CYS A 117 7.82 15.80 12.02
N ARG A 118 7.37 16.10 10.80
CA ARG A 118 8.24 16.60 9.73
C ARG A 118 8.69 18.04 9.91
N LEU A 119 8.17 18.75 10.90
CA LEU A 119 8.67 20.07 11.29
C LEU A 119 9.99 19.97 12.07
N ASN A 120 10.31 18.82 12.62
CA ASN A 120 11.52 18.63 13.41
C ASN A 120 12.76 18.44 12.54
N LYS A 121 13.80 19.24 12.79
CA LYS A 121 15.08 19.10 12.10
C LYS A 121 15.68 17.74 12.39
N GLY A 122 16.08 17.02 11.33
CA GLY A 122 16.65 15.70 11.42
C GLY A 122 15.68 14.55 11.22
N GLU A 123 14.37 14.81 11.12
CA GLU A 123 13.35 13.77 10.93
C GLU A 123 13.61 12.96 9.65
N LYS A 124 13.67 13.62 8.50
CA LYS A 124 13.89 12.94 7.22
C LYS A 124 15.23 12.23 7.12
N LYS A 125 16.26 12.80 7.71
CA LYS A 125 17.61 12.24 7.70
C LYS A 125 17.81 11.12 8.72
N ASN A 126 16.81 10.86 9.54
CA ASN A 126 16.92 9.92 10.65
C ASN A 126 18.13 10.25 11.53
N SER A 127 18.24 11.53 11.92
CA SER A 127 19.34 12.01 12.77
C SER A 127 19.38 11.22 14.09
N GLU A 128 20.56 10.72 14.46
CA GLU A 128 20.72 9.98 15.71
C GLU A 128 20.41 10.84 16.93
N GLU A 129 20.81 12.11 16.92
CA GLU A 129 20.51 13.05 18.00
C GLU A 129 19.00 13.18 18.21
N LEU A 130 18.25 13.40 17.12
CA LEU A 130 16.79 13.46 17.19
C LEU A 130 16.20 12.12 17.64
N ALA A 131 16.64 11.03 17.07
CA ALA A 131 16.14 9.70 17.40
C ALA A 131 16.28 9.37 18.89
N ARG A 132 17.39 9.74 19.51
CA ARG A 132 17.60 9.54 20.95
C ARG A 132 16.68 10.42 21.80
N LYS A 133 16.43 11.65 21.38
CA LYS A 133 15.46 12.54 22.03
C LYS A 133 14.04 11.97 21.95
N LEU A 134 13.65 11.48 20.78
CA LEU A 134 12.35 10.86 20.58
C LEU A 134 12.17 9.63 21.49
N ALA A 135 13.18 8.78 21.52
CA ALA A 135 13.14 7.57 22.35
C ALA A 135 13.05 7.89 23.86
N ALA A 136 13.66 9.00 24.28
CA ALA A 136 13.59 9.43 25.68
C ALA A 136 12.19 9.89 26.10
N LEU A 137 11.30 10.20 25.17
CA LEU A 137 9.92 10.60 25.46
C LEU A 137 9.02 9.45 25.88
N CYS A 138 9.41 8.21 25.60
CA CYS A 138 8.51 7.07 25.75
C CYS A 138 9.20 5.85 26.38
N ASP A 139 8.38 4.95 26.88
CA ASP A 139 8.79 3.62 27.33
C ASP A 139 8.52 2.57 26.24
N ILE A 140 7.46 2.79 25.45
CA ILE A 140 7.06 1.92 24.34
C ILE A 140 6.84 2.77 23.10
N PHE A 141 7.55 2.42 22.02
CA PHE A 141 7.30 2.95 20.69
C PHE A 141 6.40 1.98 19.91
N VAL A 142 5.35 2.51 19.30
CA VAL A 142 4.41 1.76 18.45
C VAL A 142 4.44 2.31 17.04
N HIS A 143 4.85 1.49 16.08
CA HIS A 143 4.74 1.81 14.67
C HIS A 143 3.38 1.32 14.16
N ASP A 144 2.54 2.24 13.73
CA ASP A 144 1.19 1.92 13.23
C ASP A 144 0.89 2.65 11.91
N ALA A 145 1.92 2.83 11.09
CA ALA A 145 1.86 3.63 9.86
C ALA A 145 2.49 2.90 8.68
N PHE A 146 1.82 1.85 8.17
CA PHE A 146 2.35 1.07 7.06
C PHE A 146 2.71 1.94 5.84
N GLY A 147 1.93 2.98 5.55
CA GLY A 147 2.21 3.90 4.45
C GLY A 147 3.59 4.57 4.50
N THR A 148 4.23 4.59 5.67
CA THR A 148 5.59 5.14 5.87
C THR A 148 6.63 4.08 6.20
N ALA A 149 6.26 2.80 6.20
CA ALA A 149 7.13 1.71 6.63
C ALA A 149 8.36 1.50 5.73
N HIS A 150 8.31 2.01 4.51
CA HIS A 150 9.41 1.99 3.54
C HIS A 150 10.42 3.15 3.73
N ARG A 151 10.20 4.00 4.72
CA ARG A 151 11.06 5.16 4.99
C ARG A 151 11.81 4.98 6.30
N ALA A 152 13.12 5.25 6.29
CA ALA A 152 13.95 5.26 7.49
C ALA A 152 14.08 6.70 7.99
N GLU A 153 13.10 7.15 8.75
CA GLU A 153 13.04 8.51 9.32
C GLU A 153 13.09 8.45 10.85
N GLY A 154 13.16 9.61 11.51
CA GLY A 154 13.28 9.68 12.97
C GLY A 154 12.15 8.99 13.71
N THR A 155 10.89 9.28 13.32
CA THR A 155 9.71 8.71 13.99
C THR A 155 9.27 7.34 13.47
N THR A 156 9.88 6.85 12.40
CA THR A 156 9.55 5.53 11.82
C THR A 156 10.64 4.48 12.05
N TYR A 157 11.88 4.90 12.15
CA TYR A 157 13.03 4.00 12.29
C TYR A 157 13.90 4.34 13.49
N GLY A 158 14.41 5.57 13.55
CA GLY A 158 15.38 5.97 14.58
C GLY A 158 14.87 5.81 16.00
N ILE A 159 13.66 6.23 16.28
CA ILE A 159 13.04 6.06 17.59
C ILE A 159 12.98 4.57 17.98
N ALA A 160 12.71 3.69 17.02
CA ALA A 160 12.66 2.25 17.26
C ALA A 160 14.04 1.68 17.63
N GLN A 161 15.13 2.29 17.17
CA GLN A 161 16.48 1.86 17.52
C GLN A 161 16.80 2.06 19.00
N PHE A 162 16.28 3.15 19.60
CA PHE A 162 16.71 3.60 20.94
C PHE A 162 15.62 3.53 22.00
N ALA A 163 14.35 3.32 21.65
CA ALA A 163 13.28 3.12 22.61
C ALA A 163 13.50 1.85 23.44
N LYS A 164 13.03 1.83 24.68
CA LYS A 164 13.14 0.64 25.55
C LYS A 164 12.43 -0.56 24.92
N THR A 165 11.24 -0.35 24.40
CA THR A 165 10.45 -1.36 23.69
C THR A 165 9.93 -0.78 22.40
N ALA A 166 10.01 -1.54 21.30
CA ALA A 166 9.50 -1.15 19.99
C ALA A 166 8.61 -2.26 19.44
N CYS A 167 7.41 -1.91 19.02
CA CYS A 167 6.41 -2.87 18.56
C CYS A 167 5.58 -2.34 17.40
N ALA A 168 4.83 -3.24 16.77
CA ALA A 168 3.84 -2.91 15.76
C ALA A 168 2.48 -2.67 16.42
N GLY A 169 1.78 -1.62 15.97
CA GLY A 169 0.37 -1.44 16.27
C GLY A 169 -0.51 -2.38 15.46
N PRO A 170 -1.82 -2.42 15.73
CA PRO A 170 -2.73 -3.36 15.08
C PRO A 170 -2.82 -3.17 13.57
N LEU A 171 -2.73 -1.94 13.05
CA LEU A 171 -2.76 -1.68 11.61
C LEU A 171 -1.52 -2.24 10.92
N LEU A 172 -0.33 -1.99 11.46
CA LEU A 172 0.91 -2.53 10.92
C LEU A 172 0.96 -4.06 11.04
N ALA A 173 0.50 -4.61 12.16
CA ALA A 173 0.44 -6.06 12.37
C ALA A 173 -0.47 -6.74 11.34
N ALA A 174 -1.61 -6.15 11.02
CA ALA A 174 -2.52 -6.68 9.99
C ALA A 174 -1.86 -6.70 8.60
N GLU A 175 -1.10 -5.64 8.25
CA GLU A 175 -0.34 -5.60 6.99
C GLU A 175 0.72 -6.70 6.95
N ILE A 176 1.46 -6.88 8.04
CA ILE A 176 2.47 -7.94 8.15
C ILE A 176 1.84 -9.32 7.95
N ASP A 177 0.71 -9.58 8.60
CA ASP A 177 0.02 -10.87 8.49
C ASP A 177 -0.47 -11.12 7.06
N ALA A 178 -1.06 -10.11 6.42
CA ALA A 178 -1.56 -10.21 5.05
C ALA A 178 -0.41 -10.46 4.06
N ILE A 179 0.69 -9.73 4.19
CA ILE A 179 1.88 -9.88 3.35
C ILE A 179 2.48 -11.28 3.51
N SER A 180 2.64 -11.74 4.75
CA SER A 180 3.19 -13.09 5.02
C SER A 180 2.30 -14.16 4.43
N LYS A 181 0.99 -14.05 4.59
CA LYS A 181 0.02 -15.01 4.04
C LYS A 181 0.05 -15.05 2.52
N ALA A 182 0.24 -13.90 1.87
CA ALA A 182 0.24 -13.81 0.40
C ALA A 182 1.57 -14.18 -0.24
N LEU A 183 2.71 -13.86 0.38
CA LEU A 183 4.02 -13.93 -0.27
C LEU A 183 5.01 -14.88 0.38
N GLU A 184 4.98 -15.06 1.71
CA GLU A 184 5.93 -15.94 2.40
C GLU A 184 5.47 -17.39 2.42
N ALA A 185 4.17 -17.62 2.65
CA ALA A 185 3.59 -18.96 2.71
C ALA A 185 2.24 -19.00 1.97
N PRO A 186 2.23 -18.70 0.65
CA PRO A 186 0.98 -18.63 -0.09
C PRO A 186 0.39 -20.02 -0.31
N LYS A 187 -0.94 -20.10 -0.22
CA LYS A 187 -1.67 -21.25 -0.75
C LYS A 187 -1.61 -21.15 -2.27
N ARG A 188 -1.14 -22.21 -2.90
CA ARG A 188 -0.95 -22.27 -4.35
C ARG A 188 -2.23 -22.74 -5.09
N PRO A 189 -2.48 -22.33 -6.34
CA PRO A 189 -1.64 -21.47 -7.15
C PRO A 189 -1.61 -20.02 -6.66
N LEU A 190 -0.43 -19.39 -6.69
CA LEU A 190 -0.26 -17.97 -6.42
C LEU A 190 -0.31 -17.22 -7.75
N VAL A 191 -1.31 -16.37 -7.91
CA VAL A 191 -1.51 -15.57 -9.13
C VAL A 191 -1.34 -14.09 -8.79
N ALA A 192 -0.47 -13.41 -9.50
CA ALA A 192 -0.29 -11.97 -9.36
C ALA A 192 -0.82 -11.22 -10.58
N ILE A 193 -1.41 -10.07 -10.36
CA ILE A 193 -1.82 -9.12 -11.39
C ILE A 193 -0.96 -7.89 -11.23
N VAL A 194 -0.16 -7.57 -12.24
CA VAL A 194 0.65 -6.36 -12.31
C VAL A 194 0.27 -5.61 -13.56
N ALA A 195 -0.42 -4.50 -13.39
CA ALA A 195 -0.89 -3.70 -14.51
C ALA A 195 -0.51 -2.24 -14.33
N GLY A 196 -0.38 -1.53 -15.42
CA GLY A 196 0.02 -0.12 -15.44
C GLY A 196 0.45 0.29 -16.82
N SER A 197 0.87 1.56 -16.94
CA SER A 197 1.23 2.14 -18.23
C SER A 197 2.61 1.72 -18.73
N LYS A 198 3.57 1.48 -17.82
CA LYS A 198 4.98 1.31 -18.19
C LYS A 198 5.63 0.15 -17.47
N VAL A 199 6.33 -0.71 -18.22
CA VAL A 199 7.22 -1.76 -17.67
C VAL A 199 8.32 -1.13 -16.81
N SER A 200 8.92 -0.03 -17.27
CA SER A 200 10.03 0.64 -16.57
C SER A 200 9.71 0.99 -15.12
N THR A 201 8.48 1.36 -14.82
CA THR A 201 8.06 1.72 -13.47
C THR A 201 7.80 0.51 -12.57
N LYS A 202 7.57 -0.67 -13.15
CA LYS A 202 7.22 -1.89 -12.43
C LYS A 202 8.11 -3.08 -12.75
N LEU A 203 9.23 -2.85 -13.42
CA LEU A 203 10.14 -3.93 -13.84
C LEU A 203 10.65 -4.75 -12.65
N THR A 204 11.05 -4.10 -11.57
CA THR A 204 11.54 -4.79 -10.38
C THR A 204 10.45 -5.65 -9.73
N ILE A 205 9.21 -5.16 -9.73
CA ILE A 205 8.04 -5.93 -9.25
C ILE A 205 7.84 -7.17 -10.13
N LEU A 206 7.83 -7.00 -11.44
CA LEU A 206 7.65 -8.09 -12.39
C LEU A 206 8.74 -9.15 -12.23
N GLN A 207 9.99 -8.73 -12.11
CA GLN A 207 11.14 -9.63 -11.93
C GLN A 207 11.06 -10.37 -10.59
N SER A 208 10.71 -9.67 -9.52
CA SER A 208 10.60 -10.27 -8.19
C SER A 208 9.47 -11.30 -8.13
N LEU A 209 8.29 -10.95 -8.62
CA LEU A 209 7.13 -11.86 -8.62
C LEU A 209 7.34 -13.06 -9.55
N ALA A 210 8.01 -12.85 -10.68
CA ALA A 210 8.29 -13.94 -11.63
C ALA A 210 9.09 -15.10 -11.00
N LYS A 211 9.78 -14.88 -9.91
CA LYS A 211 10.53 -15.91 -9.17
C LYS A 211 9.65 -16.78 -8.28
N ASN A 212 8.44 -16.35 -7.97
CA ASN A 212 7.61 -17.01 -6.95
C ASN A 212 6.20 -17.35 -7.40
N VAL A 213 5.60 -16.59 -8.32
CA VAL A 213 4.20 -16.78 -8.70
C VAL A 213 4.01 -17.90 -9.71
N ASP A 214 2.84 -18.54 -9.69
CA ASP A 214 2.46 -19.60 -10.62
C ASP A 214 1.79 -19.05 -11.88
N GLY A 215 1.22 -17.86 -11.78
CA GLY A 215 0.67 -17.12 -12.90
C GLY A 215 0.92 -15.62 -12.71
N LEU A 216 1.32 -14.94 -13.78
CA LEU A 216 1.57 -13.52 -13.78
C LEU A 216 0.71 -12.86 -14.86
N ILE A 217 -0.38 -12.23 -14.45
CA ILE A 217 -1.28 -11.48 -15.32
C ILE A 217 -0.76 -10.07 -15.45
N VAL A 218 -0.56 -9.60 -16.67
CA VAL A 218 -0.14 -8.24 -16.97
C VAL A 218 -1.27 -7.49 -17.66
N GLY A 219 -1.34 -6.17 -17.45
CA GLY A 219 -2.40 -5.32 -18.00
C GLY A 219 -1.92 -3.93 -18.40
N GLY A 220 -2.74 -3.23 -19.17
CA GLY A 220 -2.44 -1.89 -19.64
C GLY A 220 -1.26 -1.82 -20.60
N GLY A 221 -0.48 -0.74 -20.52
CA GLY A 221 0.72 -0.56 -21.34
C GLY A 221 1.78 -1.64 -21.10
N ILE A 222 1.82 -2.20 -19.88
CA ILE A 222 2.69 -3.34 -19.56
C ILE A 222 2.30 -4.54 -20.44
N ALA A 223 1.01 -4.88 -20.52
CA ALA A 223 0.54 -5.97 -21.37
C ALA A 223 0.88 -5.74 -22.83
N ASN A 224 0.77 -4.50 -23.32
CA ASN A 224 1.11 -4.16 -24.71
C ASN A 224 2.59 -4.41 -25.00
N THR A 225 3.48 -4.09 -24.07
CA THR A 225 4.91 -4.40 -24.20
C THR A 225 5.16 -5.92 -24.21
N PHE A 226 4.43 -6.67 -23.38
CA PHE A 226 4.50 -8.14 -23.37
C PHE A 226 3.94 -8.75 -24.66
N MET A 227 2.91 -8.15 -25.23
CA MET A 227 2.39 -8.57 -26.55
C MET A 227 3.42 -8.37 -27.66
N LEU A 228 4.15 -7.25 -27.66
CA LEU A 228 5.29 -7.04 -28.56
C LEU A 228 6.36 -8.12 -28.36
N ALA A 229 6.67 -8.44 -27.11
CA ALA A 229 7.64 -9.50 -26.79
C ALA A 229 7.20 -10.88 -27.32
N ALA A 230 5.89 -11.11 -27.40
CA ALA A 230 5.31 -12.32 -27.95
C ALA A 230 5.18 -12.29 -29.49
N GLY A 231 5.62 -11.23 -30.16
CA GLY A 231 5.59 -11.09 -31.61
C GLY A 231 4.30 -10.52 -32.18
N LEU A 232 3.43 -9.97 -31.35
CA LEU A 232 2.17 -9.35 -31.79
C LEU A 232 2.35 -7.89 -32.12
N LYS A 233 1.55 -7.39 -33.07
CA LYS A 233 1.46 -5.96 -33.39
C LYS A 233 0.46 -5.31 -32.47
N ILE A 234 0.75 -4.10 -32.03
CA ILE A 234 -0.08 -3.35 -31.07
C ILE A 234 -0.55 -1.98 -31.60
N GLY A 235 -0.32 -1.69 -32.89
CA GLY A 235 -0.71 -0.42 -33.50
C GLY A 235 -0.07 0.78 -32.80
N LYS A 236 -0.89 1.78 -32.44
CA LYS A 236 -0.47 2.97 -31.73
C LYS A 236 -0.57 2.86 -30.21
N SER A 237 -0.73 1.65 -29.69
CA SER A 237 -0.90 1.42 -28.27
C SER A 237 0.29 1.88 -27.44
N LEU A 238 0.02 2.35 -26.22
CA LEU A 238 1.05 2.70 -25.26
C LEU A 238 1.92 1.47 -24.95
N ALA A 239 3.22 1.58 -25.15
CA ALA A 239 4.18 0.52 -24.88
C ALA A 239 5.59 1.08 -24.76
N GLU A 240 6.50 0.26 -24.29
CA GLU A 240 7.93 0.57 -24.23
C GLU A 240 8.73 -0.44 -25.06
N PRO A 241 8.87 -0.19 -26.39
CA PRO A 241 9.57 -1.15 -27.26
C PRO A 241 11.01 -1.46 -26.82
N ASP A 242 11.69 -0.50 -26.19
CA ASP A 242 13.06 -0.67 -25.69
C ASP A 242 13.15 -1.71 -24.54
N LEU A 243 12.03 -2.06 -23.91
CA LEU A 243 11.95 -3.02 -22.81
C LEU A 243 11.37 -4.38 -23.19
N VAL A 244 11.23 -4.64 -24.49
CA VAL A 244 10.79 -5.96 -24.99
C VAL A 244 11.73 -7.07 -24.52
N GLY A 245 13.05 -6.80 -24.46
CA GLY A 245 14.03 -7.77 -23.96
C GLY A 245 13.78 -8.16 -22.52
N GLU A 246 13.47 -7.21 -21.66
CA GLU A 246 13.13 -7.43 -20.26
C GLU A 246 11.81 -8.19 -20.10
N ALA A 247 10.81 -7.87 -20.93
CA ALA A 247 9.55 -8.60 -20.95
C ALA A 247 9.75 -10.08 -21.36
N LYS A 248 10.57 -10.32 -22.38
CA LYS A 248 10.95 -11.69 -22.79
C LYS A 248 11.63 -12.44 -21.65
N ALA A 249 12.53 -11.78 -20.93
CA ALA A 249 13.24 -12.38 -19.81
C ALA A 249 12.27 -12.79 -18.69
N VAL A 250 11.25 -12.00 -18.41
CA VAL A 250 10.20 -12.35 -17.44
C VAL A 250 9.40 -13.57 -17.90
N ILE A 251 9.00 -13.62 -19.17
CA ILE A 251 8.28 -14.75 -19.75
C ILE A 251 9.12 -16.03 -19.63
N GLU A 252 10.40 -15.97 -19.99
CA GLU A 252 11.31 -17.12 -19.93
C GLU A 252 11.56 -17.57 -18.48
N ALA A 253 11.71 -16.66 -17.55
CA ALA A 253 11.88 -16.98 -16.14
C ALA A 253 10.65 -17.71 -15.57
N MET A 254 9.47 -17.30 -15.95
CA MET A 254 8.22 -17.97 -15.57
C MET A 254 8.13 -19.37 -16.20
N LYS A 255 8.41 -19.47 -17.50
CA LYS A 255 8.37 -20.73 -18.24
C LYS A 255 9.35 -21.75 -17.68
N ALA A 256 10.56 -21.32 -17.31
CA ALA A 256 11.59 -22.19 -16.71
C ALA A 256 11.13 -22.86 -15.41
N ARG A 257 10.16 -22.26 -14.72
CA ARG A 257 9.56 -22.78 -13.48
C ARG A 257 8.26 -23.55 -13.72
N GLY A 258 7.84 -23.75 -14.98
CA GLY A 258 6.55 -24.36 -15.28
C GLY A 258 5.35 -23.44 -15.05
N ALA A 259 5.59 -22.14 -14.94
CA ALA A 259 4.58 -21.09 -14.74
C ALA A 259 4.36 -20.33 -16.07
N ALA A 260 3.40 -19.41 -16.11
CA ALA A 260 3.05 -18.70 -17.33
C ALA A 260 2.69 -17.24 -17.12
N VAL A 261 2.96 -16.45 -18.16
CA VAL A 261 2.41 -15.11 -18.36
C VAL A 261 1.36 -15.23 -19.48
N PRO A 262 0.06 -15.25 -19.17
CA PRO A 262 -0.96 -15.37 -20.22
C PRO A 262 -0.97 -14.11 -21.09
N ILE A 263 -0.81 -14.30 -22.40
CA ILE A 263 -0.87 -13.20 -23.38
C ILE A 263 -2.31 -13.05 -23.85
N PRO A 264 -2.86 -11.83 -23.95
CA PRO A 264 -4.22 -11.62 -24.42
C PRO A 264 -4.46 -12.26 -25.81
N GLU A 265 -5.55 -13.00 -25.93
CA GLU A 265 -5.97 -13.55 -27.23
C GLU A 265 -6.92 -12.63 -27.98
N ASP A 266 -7.62 -11.75 -27.27
CA ASP A 266 -8.45 -10.69 -27.83
C ASP A 266 -8.30 -9.42 -27.01
N VAL A 267 -8.61 -8.29 -27.62
CA VAL A 267 -8.46 -6.94 -27.06
C VAL A 267 -9.63 -6.07 -27.46
N VAL A 268 -9.80 -4.98 -26.71
CA VAL A 268 -10.74 -3.92 -27.08
C VAL A 268 -9.93 -2.70 -27.53
N VAL A 269 -10.14 -2.28 -28.75
CA VAL A 269 -9.40 -1.20 -29.37
C VAL A 269 -10.28 0.00 -29.70
N ALA A 270 -9.64 1.17 -29.83
CA ALA A 270 -10.27 2.39 -30.32
C ALA A 270 -9.28 3.15 -31.20
N LYS A 271 -9.77 4.11 -31.96
CA LYS A 271 -8.93 4.98 -32.79
C LYS A 271 -8.43 6.21 -32.06
N THR A 272 -9.09 6.57 -30.96
CA THR A 272 -8.73 7.72 -30.11
C THR A 272 -8.81 7.33 -28.64
N PHE A 273 -8.05 8.03 -27.80
CA PHE A 273 -8.11 7.89 -26.36
C PHE A 273 -9.13 8.90 -25.81
N SER A 274 -10.38 8.47 -25.70
CA SER A 274 -11.46 9.30 -25.15
C SER A 274 -12.59 8.44 -24.61
N ALA A 275 -13.37 9.01 -23.70
CA ALA A 275 -14.49 8.31 -23.04
C ALA A 275 -15.59 7.90 -24.03
N ASP A 276 -15.76 8.64 -25.11
CA ASP A 276 -16.78 8.41 -26.15
C ASP A 276 -16.21 7.73 -27.41
N ALA A 277 -14.96 7.26 -27.38
CA ALA A 277 -14.38 6.53 -28.50
C ALA A 277 -15.15 5.22 -28.74
N VAL A 278 -15.27 4.85 -30.02
CA VAL A 278 -15.93 3.60 -30.40
C VAL A 278 -15.04 2.42 -30.04
N ALA A 279 -15.55 1.54 -29.17
CA ALA A 279 -14.86 0.33 -28.76
C ALA A 279 -15.11 -0.81 -29.76
N THR A 280 -14.06 -1.47 -30.21
CA THR A 280 -14.13 -2.61 -31.11
C THR A 280 -13.35 -3.79 -30.52
N VAL A 281 -14.00 -4.95 -30.43
CA VAL A 281 -13.34 -6.18 -30.01
C VAL A 281 -12.63 -6.78 -31.22
N LYS A 282 -11.35 -7.10 -31.06
CA LYS A 282 -10.53 -7.73 -32.11
C LYS A 282 -9.72 -8.88 -31.52
N ALA A 283 -9.44 -9.90 -32.34
CA ALA A 283 -8.40 -10.86 -32.01
C ALA A 283 -7.05 -10.12 -31.87
N ALA A 284 -6.20 -10.59 -30.99
CA ALA A 284 -4.93 -9.93 -30.71
C ALA A 284 -4.02 -9.81 -31.96
N HIS A 285 -4.12 -10.76 -32.91
CA HIS A 285 -3.36 -10.75 -34.16
C HIS A 285 -3.98 -9.88 -35.27
N GLU A 286 -5.15 -9.27 -35.03
CA GLU A 286 -5.89 -8.43 -35.98
C GLU A 286 -5.81 -6.93 -35.65
N VAL A 287 -4.98 -6.53 -34.73
CA VAL A 287 -4.80 -5.12 -34.35
C VAL A 287 -4.21 -4.35 -35.54
N ALA A 288 -4.89 -3.26 -35.91
CA ALA A 288 -4.46 -2.41 -37.03
C ALA A 288 -3.41 -1.38 -36.59
N ASP A 289 -2.67 -0.83 -37.55
CA ASP A 289 -1.60 0.15 -37.27
C ASP A 289 -2.08 1.41 -36.55
N ASP A 290 -3.35 1.78 -36.71
CA ASP A 290 -3.96 2.95 -36.09
C ASP A 290 -4.83 2.64 -34.86
N ASP A 291 -4.83 1.39 -34.40
CA ASP A 291 -5.56 0.99 -33.21
C ASP A 291 -4.80 1.32 -31.91
N LEU A 292 -5.57 1.70 -30.89
CA LEU A 292 -5.13 1.82 -29.51
C LEU A 292 -5.77 0.68 -28.72
N ILE A 293 -4.98 -0.18 -28.08
CA ILE A 293 -5.50 -1.20 -27.17
C ILE A 293 -5.80 -0.53 -25.85
N LEU A 294 -7.08 -0.54 -25.44
CA LEU A 294 -7.55 0.14 -24.22
C LEU A 294 -8.14 -0.81 -23.17
N ASP A 295 -8.33 -2.09 -23.52
CA ASP A 295 -8.79 -3.12 -22.59
C ASP A 295 -8.47 -4.52 -23.15
N ILE A 296 -8.51 -5.51 -22.28
CA ILE A 296 -8.54 -6.92 -22.72
C ILE A 296 -9.92 -7.25 -23.30
N GLY A 297 -9.97 -8.19 -24.23
CA GLY A 297 -11.22 -8.65 -24.81
C GLY A 297 -11.97 -9.63 -23.91
N PRO A 298 -13.24 -9.94 -24.26
CA PRO A 298 -14.08 -10.80 -23.44
C PRO A 298 -13.57 -12.25 -23.31
N LYS A 299 -12.93 -12.81 -24.33
CA LYS A 299 -12.34 -14.15 -24.24
C LYS A 299 -11.16 -14.19 -23.28
N THR A 300 -10.28 -13.21 -23.38
CA THR A 300 -9.16 -13.05 -22.44
C THR A 300 -9.67 -12.87 -21.02
N ALA A 301 -10.64 -11.98 -20.81
CA ALA A 301 -11.22 -11.73 -19.49
C ALA A 301 -11.83 -13.00 -18.88
N ALA A 302 -12.56 -13.79 -19.66
CA ALA A 302 -13.16 -15.03 -19.18
C ALA A 302 -12.11 -16.06 -18.77
N ARG A 303 -11.05 -16.21 -19.56
CA ARG A 303 -9.94 -17.13 -19.27
C ARG A 303 -9.21 -16.70 -17.99
N LEU A 304 -8.91 -15.42 -17.83
CA LEU A 304 -8.26 -14.89 -16.63
C LEU A 304 -9.16 -15.01 -15.40
N ALA A 305 -10.47 -14.80 -15.56
CA ALA A 305 -11.43 -15.00 -14.48
C ALA A 305 -11.42 -16.45 -13.97
N ASP A 306 -11.39 -17.43 -14.87
CA ASP A 306 -11.29 -18.84 -14.50
C ASP A 306 -9.99 -19.14 -13.75
N GLN A 307 -8.87 -18.57 -14.20
CA GLN A 307 -7.58 -18.71 -13.52
C GLN A 307 -7.63 -18.12 -12.11
N LEU A 308 -8.24 -16.96 -11.93
CA LEU A 308 -8.37 -16.31 -10.62
C LEU A 308 -9.30 -17.08 -9.68
N LYS A 309 -10.38 -17.64 -10.20
CA LYS A 309 -11.29 -18.48 -9.39
C LYS A 309 -10.64 -19.78 -8.93
N ALA A 310 -9.70 -20.29 -9.68
CA ALA A 310 -8.94 -21.50 -9.35
C ALA A 310 -7.69 -21.24 -8.49
N ALA A 311 -7.35 -19.98 -8.26
CA ALA A 311 -6.18 -19.60 -7.47
C ALA A 311 -6.35 -19.93 -5.98
N GLY A 312 -5.24 -20.14 -5.29
CA GLY A 312 -5.19 -20.24 -3.83
C GLY A 312 -4.90 -18.90 -3.17
N THR A 313 -4.10 -18.07 -3.85
CA THR A 313 -3.72 -16.73 -3.39
C THR A 313 -3.64 -15.79 -4.59
N ILE A 314 -4.12 -14.56 -4.42
CA ILE A 314 -4.11 -13.51 -5.45
C ILE A 314 -3.44 -12.26 -4.91
N VAL A 315 -2.48 -11.73 -5.67
CA VAL A 315 -1.88 -10.41 -5.43
C VAL A 315 -2.34 -9.49 -6.56
N TRP A 316 -3.05 -8.42 -6.22
CA TRP A 316 -3.65 -7.54 -7.21
C TRP A 316 -3.09 -6.12 -7.14
N ASN A 317 -2.41 -5.71 -8.22
CA ASN A 317 -1.88 -4.36 -8.38
C ASN A 317 -2.14 -3.85 -9.81
N GLY A 318 -3.16 -3.05 -9.96
CA GLY A 318 -3.51 -2.31 -11.16
C GLY A 318 -4.66 -2.86 -11.98
N PRO A 319 -5.41 -1.97 -12.66
CA PRO A 319 -6.47 -2.33 -13.59
C PRO A 319 -5.90 -2.80 -14.93
N VAL A 320 -6.62 -3.68 -15.62
CA VAL A 320 -6.16 -4.28 -16.88
C VAL A 320 -6.56 -3.50 -18.13
N GLY A 321 -7.28 -2.40 -17.96
CA GLY A 321 -7.71 -1.52 -19.04
C GLY A 321 -7.95 -0.10 -18.54
N VAL A 322 -8.40 0.78 -19.43
CA VAL A 322 -8.75 2.16 -19.09
C VAL A 322 -10.15 2.18 -18.47
N PHE A 323 -10.24 1.67 -17.25
CA PHE A 323 -11.52 1.42 -16.58
C PHE A 323 -12.29 2.70 -16.21
N GLU A 324 -11.64 3.85 -16.24
CA GLU A 324 -12.29 5.16 -16.05
C GLU A 324 -13.27 5.47 -17.17
N PHE A 325 -13.08 4.88 -18.34
CA PHE A 325 -14.00 4.98 -19.47
C PHE A 325 -14.87 3.72 -19.53
N ASP A 326 -16.18 3.87 -19.41
CA ASP A 326 -17.10 2.73 -19.36
C ASP A 326 -16.95 1.75 -20.51
N ALA A 327 -16.66 2.26 -21.73
CA ALA A 327 -16.47 1.43 -22.90
C ALA A 327 -15.25 0.49 -22.80
N PHE A 328 -14.29 0.79 -21.91
CA PHE A 328 -13.03 0.07 -21.74
C PHE A 328 -12.85 -0.42 -20.29
N ALA A 329 -13.94 -0.54 -19.56
CA ALA A 329 -13.95 -0.95 -18.15
C ALA A 329 -14.30 -2.43 -17.94
N LYS A 330 -14.81 -3.10 -18.96
CA LYS A 330 -15.39 -4.46 -18.83
C LYS A 330 -14.35 -5.50 -18.39
N GLY A 331 -13.13 -5.42 -18.93
CA GLY A 331 -12.06 -6.34 -18.53
C GLY A 331 -11.71 -6.22 -17.05
N THR A 332 -11.54 -5.00 -16.57
CA THR A 332 -11.27 -4.74 -15.14
C THR A 332 -12.42 -5.18 -14.27
N GLU A 333 -13.66 -4.96 -14.69
CA GLU A 333 -14.83 -5.43 -13.95
C GLU A 333 -14.87 -6.95 -13.81
N VAL A 334 -14.65 -7.67 -14.92
CA VAL A 334 -14.63 -9.14 -14.91
C VAL A 334 -13.55 -9.66 -13.96
N ILE A 335 -12.35 -9.08 -14.02
CA ILE A 335 -11.24 -9.43 -13.12
C ILE A 335 -11.61 -9.15 -11.66
N ALA A 336 -12.13 -7.97 -11.37
CA ALA A 336 -12.53 -7.57 -10.03
C ALA A 336 -13.58 -8.52 -9.43
N ARG A 337 -14.61 -8.86 -10.20
CA ARG A 337 -15.66 -9.78 -9.75
C ARG A 337 -15.15 -11.20 -9.59
N ALA A 338 -14.23 -11.65 -10.46
CA ALA A 338 -13.59 -12.96 -10.32
C ALA A 338 -12.78 -13.05 -9.01
N ILE A 339 -12.05 -12.00 -8.67
CA ILE A 339 -11.33 -11.92 -7.39
C ILE A 339 -12.30 -11.97 -6.21
N ALA A 340 -13.38 -11.20 -6.27
CA ALA A 340 -14.39 -11.16 -5.23
C ALA A 340 -15.08 -12.51 -5.02
N GLU A 341 -15.34 -13.24 -6.09
CA GLU A 341 -16.00 -14.55 -6.07
C GLU A 341 -15.05 -15.71 -5.79
N SER A 342 -13.75 -15.50 -5.91
CA SER A 342 -12.74 -16.55 -5.67
C SER A 342 -12.66 -16.93 -4.19
N SER A 343 -12.43 -18.20 -3.91
CA SER A 343 -12.12 -18.69 -2.56
C SER A 343 -10.67 -18.39 -2.16
N ALA A 344 -9.85 -17.85 -3.07
CA ALA A 344 -8.47 -17.49 -2.80
C ALA A 344 -8.38 -16.37 -1.74
N PHE A 345 -7.29 -16.38 -0.96
CA PHE A 345 -6.94 -15.18 -0.21
C PHE A 345 -6.40 -14.14 -1.19
N SER A 346 -7.00 -12.96 -1.20
CA SER A 346 -6.59 -11.86 -2.07
C SER A 346 -6.03 -10.69 -1.26
N ILE A 347 -4.91 -10.14 -1.74
CA ILE A 347 -4.35 -8.89 -1.24
C ILE A 347 -4.28 -7.91 -2.40
N ALA A 348 -4.77 -6.69 -2.18
CA ALA A 348 -4.80 -5.65 -3.20
C ALA A 348 -4.14 -4.38 -2.67
N GLY A 349 -3.46 -3.65 -3.54
CA GLY A 349 -2.84 -2.37 -3.19
C GLY A 349 -2.56 -1.51 -4.41
N GLY A 350 -2.33 -0.22 -4.14
CA GLY A 350 -2.15 0.80 -5.17
C GLY A 350 -3.42 1.61 -5.42
N GLY A 351 -3.26 2.90 -5.70
CA GLY A 351 -4.38 3.84 -5.83
C GLY A 351 -5.41 3.44 -6.87
N ASP A 352 -4.96 3.03 -8.06
CA ASP A 352 -5.87 2.63 -9.14
C ASP A 352 -6.60 1.33 -8.81
N THR A 353 -5.96 0.42 -8.08
CA THR A 353 -6.58 -0.82 -7.62
C THR A 353 -7.70 -0.51 -6.63
N LEU A 354 -7.45 0.38 -5.68
CA LEU A 354 -8.45 0.80 -4.70
C LEU A 354 -9.63 1.51 -5.38
N ALA A 355 -9.36 2.31 -6.41
CA ALA A 355 -10.41 2.96 -7.21
C ALA A 355 -11.29 1.93 -7.92
N ALA A 356 -10.72 0.88 -8.47
CA ALA A 356 -11.47 -0.21 -9.10
C ALA A 356 -12.32 -0.97 -8.06
N ILE A 357 -11.76 -1.27 -6.91
CA ILE A 357 -12.48 -1.92 -5.80
C ILE A 357 -13.70 -1.09 -5.39
N ALA A 358 -13.53 0.21 -5.24
CA ALA A 358 -14.61 1.13 -4.89
C ALA A 358 -15.67 1.20 -5.98
N LYS A 359 -15.25 1.31 -7.25
CA LYS A 359 -16.16 1.38 -8.40
C LYS A 359 -17.09 0.18 -8.48
N TYR A 360 -16.58 -1.01 -8.20
CA TYR A 360 -17.36 -2.26 -8.30
C TYR A 360 -17.91 -2.75 -6.97
N GLY A 361 -17.71 -1.99 -5.88
CA GLY A 361 -18.31 -2.26 -4.58
C GLY A 361 -17.91 -3.59 -3.95
N ILE A 362 -16.65 -4.00 -4.13
CA ILE A 362 -16.15 -5.30 -3.68
C ILE A 362 -15.22 -5.24 -2.46
N GLU A 363 -15.22 -4.14 -1.71
CA GLU A 363 -14.32 -3.94 -0.58
C GLU A 363 -14.37 -5.08 0.44
N LYS A 364 -15.58 -5.62 0.68
CA LYS A 364 -15.77 -6.70 1.66
C LYS A 364 -15.36 -8.07 1.15
N ASP A 365 -15.18 -8.21 -0.15
CA ASP A 365 -14.90 -9.48 -0.81
C ASP A 365 -13.41 -9.67 -1.12
N VAL A 366 -12.60 -8.62 -0.95
CA VAL A 366 -11.14 -8.69 -1.05
C VAL A 366 -10.58 -9.06 0.31
N GLY A 367 -9.69 -10.05 0.36
CA GLY A 367 -9.16 -10.58 1.61
C GLY A 367 -8.44 -9.55 2.44
N TYR A 368 -7.61 -8.71 1.83
CA TYR A 368 -6.97 -7.59 2.48
C TYR A 368 -6.68 -6.47 1.47
N ILE A 369 -7.02 -5.25 1.84
CA ILE A 369 -6.72 -4.05 1.05
C ILE A 369 -5.60 -3.29 1.75
N SER A 370 -4.42 -3.21 1.11
CA SER A 370 -3.26 -2.56 1.70
C SER A 370 -3.50 -1.06 1.88
N THR A 371 -3.09 -0.52 3.02
CA THR A 371 -3.20 0.90 3.36
C THR A 371 -2.02 1.73 2.86
N GLY A 372 -0.94 1.09 2.38
CA GLY A 372 0.28 1.77 1.98
C GLY A 372 0.65 1.53 0.52
N GLY A 373 0.34 2.50 -0.38
CA GLY A 373 0.65 2.36 -1.80
C GLY A 373 2.13 2.12 -2.09
N GLY A 374 3.00 3.07 -1.72
CA GLY A 374 4.44 2.98 -1.96
C GLY A 374 5.11 1.84 -1.20
N ALA A 375 4.77 1.67 0.07
CA ALA A 375 5.30 0.59 0.88
C ALA A 375 4.89 -0.79 0.35
N PHE A 376 3.64 -0.94 -0.08
CA PHE A 376 3.14 -2.17 -0.68
C PHE A 376 3.91 -2.52 -1.97
N LEU A 377 4.15 -1.54 -2.83
CA LEU A 377 4.92 -1.74 -4.06
C LEU A 377 6.35 -2.18 -3.76
N GLU A 378 7.00 -1.60 -2.74
CA GLU A 378 8.35 -2.02 -2.36
C GLU A 378 8.39 -3.44 -1.80
N VAL A 379 7.35 -3.88 -1.11
CA VAL A 379 7.20 -5.29 -0.71
C VAL A 379 7.12 -6.20 -1.94
N LEU A 380 6.34 -5.81 -2.94
CA LEU A 380 6.23 -6.57 -4.19
C LEU A 380 7.54 -6.61 -4.98
N GLU A 381 8.40 -5.60 -4.81
CA GLU A 381 9.75 -5.58 -5.38
C GLU A 381 10.72 -6.55 -4.67
N GLY A 382 10.28 -7.19 -3.60
CA GLY A 382 11.10 -8.11 -2.82
C GLY A 382 12.00 -7.42 -1.79
N LYS A 383 11.77 -6.14 -1.52
CA LYS A 383 12.57 -5.38 -0.53
C LYS A 383 12.09 -5.67 0.88
N THR A 384 13.03 -5.70 1.83
CA THR A 384 12.71 -5.66 3.25
C THR A 384 12.51 -4.20 3.64
N LEU A 385 11.32 -3.87 4.15
CA LEU A 385 11.03 -2.50 4.54
C LEU A 385 11.82 -2.11 5.79
N PRO A 386 12.36 -0.86 5.86
CA PRO A 386 13.09 -0.40 7.03
C PRO A 386 12.36 -0.59 8.37
N ALA A 387 11.06 -0.31 8.42
CA ALA A 387 10.28 -0.50 9.64
C ALA A 387 10.23 -1.98 10.07
N PHE A 388 10.05 -2.90 9.13
CA PHE A 388 10.05 -4.33 9.44
C PHE A 388 11.43 -4.80 9.90
N GLU A 389 12.48 -4.30 9.26
CA GLU A 389 13.85 -4.61 9.63
C GLU A 389 14.15 -4.22 11.07
N ILE A 390 13.88 -2.97 11.45
CA ILE A 390 14.21 -2.50 12.80
C ILE A 390 13.33 -3.17 13.86
N LEU A 391 12.03 -3.35 13.60
CA LEU A 391 11.15 -4.01 14.56
C LEU A 391 11.52 -5.48 14.75
N SER A 392 11.96 -6.17 13.69
CA SER A 392 12.48 -7.55 13.81
C SER A 392 13.75 -7.61 14.63
N LYS A 393 14.69 -6.69 14.41
CA LYS A 393 15.93 -6.61 15.21
C LYS A 393 15.62 -6.38 16.69
N ARG A 394 14.67 -5.52 16.99
CA ARG A 394 14.28 -5.19 18.37
C ARG A 394 13.52 -6.32 19.06
N ALA A 395 12.84 -7.17 18.30
CA ALA A 395 12.19 -8.37 18.84
C ALA A 395 13.19 -9.49 19.19
N ALA A 396 14.32 -9.50 18.54
CA ALA A 396 15.37 -10.51 18.78
C ALA A 396 16.26 -10.18 19.99
N GLY A 397 16.15 -9.01 20.55
CA GLY A 397 16.91 -8.51 21.70
C GLY A 397 17.58 -7.20 21.40
#